data_8923a86565382417bbf6a12159a67abf
#
_entry.id   8923a86565382417bbf6a12159a67abf
#
_cell.length_a   1.000
_cell.length_b   1.000
_cell.length_c   1.000
_cell.angle_alpha   90.00
_cell.angle_beta   90.00
_cell.angle_gamma   90.00
#
_symmetry.space_group_name_H-M   'P 1'
#
loop_
_entity.id
_entity.type
_entity.pdbx_description
1 polymer ?
#
loop_
_entity_poly.entity_id
_entity_poly.type
_entity_poly.pdbx_seq_one_letter_code
_entity_poly.pdbx_strand_id
1 'polypeptide(L)'
;MLLAEDLLLLVTDDASGRLSAPAEQVDAGLGGANLVELTLLHKVDLTGEQDPGKPGRIIVRDPSPAGDAVLDAALQILIARQGRKPAKVIKPLSKNLRRTLYQRLADRGVVRAERGKILGVFPIRRWPAEDASEEAEVRRLMTQALVQQVVPDTRTAALIALVHAVGRADKIVDARQHGLSRRQLRARAAKIAEGNWASAAVRKAIEDMMAAVLVTITAAGVVGQSRG
;
A
#
# COMPACT_ATOMS: atom_id res chain seq x y z
N MET A 1 -7.14 2.57 10.86
CA MET A 1 -5.97 3.05 10.07
C MET A 1 -6.26 3.03 8.57
N LEU A 2 -5.53 3.85 7.79
CA LEU A 2 -5.56 3.81 6.33
C LEU A 2 -4.73 2.63 5.80
N LEU A 3 -5.06 2.07 4.62
CA LEU A 3 -4.21 1.05 3.95
C LEU A 3 -2.77 1.54 3.76
N ALA A 4 -2.60 2.84 3.50
CA ALA A 4 -1.28 3.45 3.34
C ALA A 4 -0.51 3.49 4.67
N GLU A 5 -1.16 3.68 5.81
CA GLU A 5 -0.53 3.62 7.14
C GLU A 5 -0.14 2.18 7.47
N ASP A 6 -1.05 1.22 7.27
CA ASP A 6 -0.76 -0.21 7.47
C ASP A 6 0.42 -0.66 6.62
N LEU A 7 0.43 -0.30 5.32
CA LEU A 7 1.54 -0.62 4.43
C LEU A 7 2.86 -0.02 4.92
N LEU A 8 2.84 1.24 5.37
CA LEU A 8 4.04 1.94 5.83
C LEU A 8 4.64 1.28 7.06
N LEU A 9 3.82 0.88 8.04
CA LEU A 9 4.27 0.14 9.22
C LEU A 9 4.90 -1.20 8.81
N LEU A 10 4.22 -2.01 8.03
CA LEU A 10 4.69 -3.32 7.58
C LEU A 10 6.03 -3.29 6.80
N VAL A 11 6.37 -2.17 6.17
CA VAL A 11 7.64 -1.99 5.44
C VAL A 11 8.67 -1.17 6.20
N THR A 12 8.36 -0.76 7.43
CA THR A 12 9.28 -0.10 8.36
C THR A 12 9.79 -1.14 9.37
N ASP A 13 11.06 -1.13 9.66
CA ASP A 13 11.64 -2.00 10.69
C ASP A 13 11.39 -1.39 12.08
N ASP A 14 10.73 -2.13 12.96
CA ASP A 14 10.24 -1.64 14.26
C ASP A 14 11.36 -1.11 15.16
N ALA A 15 12.52 -1.78 15.14
CA ALA A 15 13.63 -1.44 16.02
C ALA A 15 14.45 -0.26 15.50
N SER A 16 14.73 -0.25 14.19
CA SER A 16 15.57 0.79 13.58
C SER A 16 14.82 1.97 13.01
N GLY A 17 13.50 1.86 12.83
CA GLY A 17 12.64 2.85 12.20
C GLY A 17 13.01 3.16 10.75
N ARG A 18 13.66 2.22 10.05
CA ARG A 18 14.10 2.36 8.65
C ARG A 18 13.21 1.58 7.72
N LEU A 19 13.08 2.07 6.49
CA LEU A 19 12.42 1.30 5.45
C LEU A 19 13.18 0.01 5.17
N SER A 20 12.44 -1.08 5.05
CA SER A 20 12.94 -2.39 4.67
C SER A 20 12.95 -2.63 3.15
N ALA A 21 12.45 -1.66 2.36
CA ALA A 21 12.36 -1.67 0.90
C ALA A 21 12.88 -0.36 0.29
N PRO A 22 13.18 -0.30 -1.02
CA PRO A 22 13.57 0.93 -1.70
C PRO A 22 12.50 2.03 -1.57
N ALA A 23 12.94 3.26 -1.27
CA ALA A 23 12.04 4.37 -0.95
C ALA A 23 11.07 4.69 -2.09
N GLU A 24 11.51 4.64 -3.33
CA GLU A 24 10.70 4.91 -4.52
C GLU A 24 9.57 3.88 -4.68
N GLN A 25 9.88 2.61 -4.37
CA GLN A 25 8.91 1.53 -4.44
C GLN A 25 7.88 1.64 -3.31
N VAL A 26 8.33 2.00 -2.10
CA VAL A 26 7.42 2.29 -0.97
C VAL A 26 6.53 3.48 -1.30
N ASP A 27 7.10 4.59 -1.79
CA ASP A 27 6.31 5.77 -2.14
C ASP A 27 5.23 5.45 -3.21
N ALA A 28 5.59 4.68 -4.24
CA ALA A 28 4.62 4.22 -5.23
C ALA A 28 3.53 3.32 -4.59
N GLY A 29 3.93 2.44 -3.66
CA GLY A 29 3.02 1.59 -2.88
C GLY A 29 2.02 2.41 -2.06
N LEU A 30 2.48 3.45 -1.37
CA LEU A 30 1.64 4.34 -0.57
C LEU A 30 0.63 5.11 -1.45
N GLY A 31 1.08 5.64 -2.59
CA GLY A 31 0.18 6.27 -3.56
C GLY A 31 -0.87 5.31 -4.12
N GLY A 32 -0.46 4.06 -4.36
CA GLY A 32 -1.34 2.97 -4.75
C GLY A 32 -2.34 2.59 -3.66
N ALA A 33 -1.90 2.53 -2.41
CA ALA A 33 -2.75 2.24 -1.26
C ALA A 33 -3.89 3.28 -1.11
N ASN A 34 -3.59 4.58 -1.25
CA ASN A 34 -4.63 5.61 -1.25
C ASN A 34 -5.64 5.44 -2.39
N LEU A 35 -5.15 5.08 -3.59
CA LEU A 35 -6.02 4.86 -4.74
C LEU A 35 -6.94 3.67 -4.52
N VAL A 36 -6.39 2.56 -4.02
CA VAL A 36 -7.16 1.35 -3.68
C VAL A 36 -8.17 1.63 -2.58
N GLU A 37 -7.79 2.35 -1.52
CA GLU A 37 -8.69 2.68 -0.43
C GLU A 37 -9.87 3.55 -0.89
N LEU A 38 -9.63 4.55 -1.73
CA LEU A 38 -10.70 5.34 -2.34
C LEU A 38 -11.62 4.51 -3.25
N THR A 39 -11.07 3.46 -3.89
CA THR A 39 -11.89 2.49 -4.66
C THR A 39 -12.74 1.63 -3.73
N LEU A 40 -12.19 1.16 -2.61
CA LEU A 40 -12.94 0.42 -1.59
C LEU A 40 -14.07 1.24 -0.97
N LEU A 41 -13.88 2.56 -0.86
CA LEU A 41 -14.88 3.53 -0.40
C LEU A 41 -15.86 3.96 -1.51
N HIS A 42 -15.80 3.35 -2.70
CA HIS A 42 -16.62 3.69 -3.88
C HIS A 42 -16.51 5.15 -4.34
N LYS A 43 -15.45 5.86 -3.93
CA LYS A 43 -15.19 7.24 -4.35
C LYS A 43 -14.63 7.31 -5.78
N VAL A 44 -13.82 6.33 -6.16
CA VAL A 44 -13.08 6.28 -7.42
C VAL A 44 -13.19 4.89 -8.03
N ASP A 45 -13.19 4.84 -9.36
CA ASP A 45 -13.25 3.61 -10.14
C ASP A 45 -12.45 3.77 -11.44
N LEU A 46 -12.39 2.70 -12.22
CA LEU A 46 -11.95 2.74 -13.61
C LEU A 46 -13.15 2.76 -14.55
N THR A 47 -13.05 3.57 -15.61
CA THR A 47 -14.07 3.58 -16.67
C THR A 47 -14.19 2.19 -17.30
N GLY A 48 -15.43 1.69 -17.39
CA GLY A 48 -15.83 0.51 -18.15
C GLY A 48 -16.29 0.87 -19.58
N GLU A 49 -16.89 -0.11 -20.25
CA GLU A 49 -17.41 0.06 -21.63
C GLU A 49 -18.61 1.02 -21.70
N GLN A 50 -19.38 1.14 -20.62
CA GLN A 50 -20.57 2.00 -20.55
C GLN A 50 -20.28 3.42 -20.07
N ASP A 51 -19.05 3.66 -19.57
CA ASP A 51 -18.64 4.98 -19.11
C ASP A 51 -18.18 5.86 -20.28
N PRO A 52 -18.34 7.20 -20.17
CA PRO A 52 -17.80 8.11 -21.17
C PRO A 52 -16.27 8.02 -21.27
N GLY A 53 -15.77 7.95 -22.49
CA GLY A 53 -14.32 7.98 -22.77
C GLY A 53 -13.71 6.60 -22.96
N LYS A 54 -12.38 6.51 -22.77
CA LYS A 54 -11.65 5.25 -22.99
C LYS A 54 -11.70 4.38 -21.73
N PRO A 55 -11.92 3.05 -21.85
CA PRO A 55 -11.89 2.13 -20.72
C PRO A 55 -10.55 2.15 -19.96
N GLY A 56 -10.58 1.80 -18.67
CA GLY A 56 -9.40 1.71 -17.81
C GLY A 56 -8.81 3.08 -17.44
N ARG A 57 -9.63 4.11 -17.33
CA ARG A 57 -9.24 5.46 -16.88
C ARG A 57 -9.85 5.78 -15.54
N ILE A 58 -9.15 6.59 -14.75
CA ILE A 58 -9.68 7.08 -13.48
C ILE A 58 -10.97 7.84 -13.70
N ILE A 59 -12.01 7.44 -12.98
CA ILE A 59 -13.28 8.17 -12.88
C ILE A 59 -13.62 8.35 -11.39
N VAL A 60 -14.01 9.57 -11.03
CA VAL A 60 -14.52 9.86 -9.68
C VAL A 60 -16.02 9.62 -9.69
N ARG A 61 -16.48 8.68 -8.88
CA ARG A 61 -17.90 8.32 -8.74
C ARG A 61 -18.60 9.20 -7.70
N ASP A 62 -17.90 9.49 -6.61
CA ASP A 62 -18.40 10.35 -5.53
C ASP A 62 -17.31 11.36 -5.13
N PRO A 63 -17.47 12.66 -5.46
CA PRO A 63 -16.52 13.71 -5.11
C PRO A 63 -16.64 14.22 -3.67
N SER A 64 -17.62 13.76 -2.89
CA SER A 64 -17.78 14.19 -1.48
C SER A 64 -16.62 13.71 -0.62
N PRO A 65 -16.29 14.41 0.48
CA PRO A 65 -15.18 14.04 1.34
C PRO A 65 -15.22 12.56 1.79
N ALA A 66 -14.06 11.95 1.89
CA ALA A 66 -13.88 10.58 2.39
C ALA A 66 -13.82 10.51 3.92
N GLY A 67 -13.79 11.67 4.60
CA GLY A 67 -13.74 11.77 6.05
C GLY A 67 -12.34 11.63 6.66
N ASP A 68 -11.30 11.65 5.83
CA ASP A 68 -9.90 11.63 6.25
C ASP A 68 -9.09 12.60 5.39
N ALA A 69 -8.32 13.49 6.02
CA ALA A 69 -7.59 14.55 5.34
C ALA A 69 -6.58 14.04 4.27
N VAL A 70 -5.99 12.86 4.46
CA VAL A 70 -5.08 12.25 3.48
C VAL A 70 -5.87 11.74 2.28
N LEU A 71 -7.00 11.07 2.51
CA LEU A 71 -7.86 10.58 1.44
C LEU A 71 -8.55 11.72 0.71
N ASP A 72 -8.97 12.77 1.42
CA ASP A 72 -9.57 13.96 0.82
C ASP A 72 -8.59 14.68 -0.11
N ALA A 73 -7.33 14.85 0.33
CA ALA A 73 -6.28 15.39 -0.53
C ALA A 73 -6.00 14.51 -1.75
N ALA A 74 -6.00 13.18 -1.57
CA ALA A 74 -5.84 12.23 -2.67
C ALA A 74 -7.03 12.31 -3.65
N LEU A 75 -8.26 12.42 -3.15
CA LEU A 75 -9.47 12.57 -3.97
C LEU A 75 -9.43 13.84 -4.81
N GLN A 76 -9.01 14.98 -4.25
CA GLN A 76 -8.83 16.23 -5.00
C GLN A 76 -7.80 16.08 -6.14
N ILE A 77 -6.71 15.35 -5.90
CA ILE A 77 -5.73 15.03 -6.95
C ILE A 77 -6.37 14.21 -8.07
N LEU A 78 -7.25 13.26 -7.74
CA LEU A 78 -7.92 12.40 -8.72
C LEU A 78 -9.01 13.14 -9.49
N ILE A 79 -9.78 14.02 -8.84
CA ILE A 79 -10.75 14.91 -9.50
C ILE A 79 -10.06 15.72 -10.60
N ALA A 80 -8.91 16.34 -10.28
CA ALA A 80 -8.13 17.10 -11.24
C ALA A 80 -7.46 16.25 -12.34
N ARG A 81 -7.49 14.94 -12.23
CA ARG A 81 -6.83 13.99 -13.15
C ARG A 81 -7.76 12.91 -13.71
N GLN A 82 -9.05 13.14 -13.69
CA GLN A 82 -10.02 12.23 -14.33
C GLN A 82 -9.63 11.95 -15.79
N GLY A 83 -9.93 10.78 -16.29
CA GLY A 83 -9.58 10.33 -17.62
C GLY A 83 -8.11 9.91 -17.80
N ARG A 84 -7.26 10.02 -16.79
CA ARG A 84 -5.88 9.53 -16.83
C ARG A 84 -5.80 8.05 -16.50
N LYS A 85 -4.74 7.35 -16.97
CA LYS A 85 -4.43 5.98 -16.55
C LYS A 85 -3.99 5.96 -15.08
N PRO A 86 -4.28 4.91 -14.30
CA PRO A 86 -3.83 4.77 -12.90
C PRO A 86 -2.34 5.04 -12.72
N ALA A 87 -1.47 4.49 -13.57
CA ALA A 87 -0.03 4.71 -13.52
C ALA A 87 0.38 6.20 -13.57
N LYS A 88 -0.44 7.08 -14.15
CA LYS A 88 -0.15 8.52 -14.24
C LYS A 88 -0.56 9.31 -12.99
N VAL A 89 -1.31 8.71 -12.08
CA VAL A 89 -1.76 9.35 -10.84
C VAL A 89 -0.97 8.89 -9.62
N ILE A 90 -0.30 7.73 -9.65
CA ILE A 90 0.46 7.19 -8.50
C ILE A 90 1.52 8.19 -8.01
N LYS A 91 2.37 8.73 -8.89
CA LYS A 91 3.41 9.68 -8.51
C LYS A 91 2.84 10.98 -7.87
N PRO A 92 1.81 11.63 -8.43
CA PRO A 92 1.12 12.72 -7.74
C PRO A 92 0.56 12.35 -6.36
N LEU A 93 -0.06 11.16 -6.22
CA LEU A 93 -0.62 10.67 -4.95
C LEU A 93 0.45 10.38 -3.90
N SER A 94 1.64 9.97 -4.30
CA SER A 94 2.74 9.63 -3.38
C SER A 94 3.56 10.84 -2.92
N LYS A 95 3.36 12.02 -3.53
CA LYS A 95 4.17 13.21 -3.21
C LYS A 95 4.00 13.62 -1.75
N ASN A 96 5.11 13.61 -1.00
CA ASN A 96 5.18 13.90 0.44
C ASN A 96 4.35 12.97 1.34
N LEU A 97 3.64 11.97 0.78
CA LEU A 97 2.70 11.13 1.51
C LEU A 97 3.37 10.39 2.67
N ARG A 98 4.51 9.73 2.42
CA ARG A 98 5.26 8.99 3.46
C ARG A 98 5.60 9.87 4.67
N ARG A 99 6.03 11.11 4.44
CA ARG A 99 6.32 12.05 5.53
C ARG A 99 5.05 12.40 6.31
N THR A 100 3.96 12.65 5.61
CA THR A 100 2.65 12.96 6.22
C THR A 100 2.17 11.78 7.08
N LEU A 101 2.26 10.55 6.56
CA LEU A 101 1.82 9.36 7.28
C LEU A 101 2.67 9.10 8.53
N TYR A 102 4.00 9.19 8.43
CA TYR A 102 4.86 9.06 9.62
C TYR A 102 4.55 10.12 10.69
N GLN A 103 4.29 11.36 10.29
CA GLN A 103 3.91 12.40 11.24
C GLN A 103 2.60 12.06 11.93
N ARG A 104 1.57 11.63 11.19
CA ARG A 104 0.29 11.18 11.76
C ARG A 104 0.45 10.01 12.73
N LEU A 105 1.25 9.03 12.36
CA LEU A 105 1.53 7.88 13.21
C LEU A 105 2.27 8.30 14.49
N ALA A 106 3.19 9.27 14.39
CA ALA A 106 3.89 9.82 15.56
C ALA A 106 2.96 10.65 16.45
N ASP A 107 2.07 11.47 15.87
CA ASP A 107 1.09 12.25 16.62
C ASP A 107 0.09 11.36 17.39
N ARG A 108 -0.10 10.10 16.92
CA ARG A 108 -0.91 9.07 17.57
C ARG A 108 -0.12 8.17 18.53
N GLY A 109 1.20 8.35 18.65
CA GLY A 109 2.06 7.52 19.49
C GLY A 109 2.34 6.11 18.96
N VAL A 110 2.04 5.83 17.69
CA VAL A 110 2.30 4.52 17.05
C VAL A 110 3.79 4.36 16.74
N VAL A 111 4.45 5.43 16.28
CA VAL A 111 5.89 5.48 16.05
C VAL A 111 6.50 6.69 16.73
N ARG A 112 7.80 6.64 17.07
CA ARG A 112 8.53 7.75 17.64
C ARG A 112 9.41 8.42 16.59
N ALA A 113 9.34 9.75 16.49
CA ALA A 113 10.23 10.50 15.62
C ALA A 113 11.63 10.64 16.22
N GLU A 114 12.60 9.92 15.71
CA GLU A 114 14.00 10.02 16.12
C GLU A 114 14.84 10.78 15.08
N ARG A 115 15.65 11.71 15.55
CA ARG A 115 16.69 12.36 14.75
C ARG A 115 18.02 11.66 14.99
N GLY A 116 18.60 11.11 13.94
CA GLY A 116 19.91 10.48 13.98
C GLY A 116 20.88 11.15 13.00
N LYS A 117 22.12 10.68 13.01
CA LYS A 117 23.15 11.06 12.02
C LYS A 117 23.75 9.81 11.42
N ILE A 118 23.92 9.75 10.10
CA ILE A 118 24.75 8.75 9.42
C ILE A 118 26.18 9.31 9.34
N LEU A 119 27.16 8.49 9.70
CA LEU A 119 28.58 8.87 9.73
C LEU A 119 28.86 10.18 10.53
N GLY A 120 28.02 10.46 11.55
CA GLY A 120 28.17 11.63 12.40
C GLY A 120 27.77 12.98 11.76
N VAL A 121 27.54 13.03 10.44
CA VAL A 121 27.38 14.27 9.67
C VAL A 121 26.01 14.40 9.02
N PHE A 122 25.48 13.34 8.40
CA PHE A 122 24.25 13.42 7.63
C PHE A 122 23.01 13.20 8.50
N PRO A 123 22.11 14.20 8.65
CA PRO A 123 20.89 14.04 9.45
C PRO A 123 19.94 13.05 8.80
N ILE A 124 19.47 12.08 9.58
CA ILE A 124 18.42 11.15 9.18
C ILE A 124 17.27 11.22 10.17
N ARG A 125 16.07 10.92 9.69
CA ARG A 125 14.92 10.64 10.53
C ARG A 125 14.67 9.15 10.55
N ARG A 126 14.36 8.63 11.74
CA ARG A 126 13.97 7.25 11.99
C ARG A 126 12.62 7.26 12.69
N TRP A 127 11.89 6.17 12.53
CA TRP A 127 10.54 6.04 13.05
C TRP A 127 10.33 4.69 13.72
N PRO A 128 11.10 4.37 14.80
CA PRO A 128 10.92 3.12 15.52
C PRO A 128 9.51 3.02 16.10
N ALA A 129 9.00 1.79 16.21
CA ALA A 129 7.70 1.53 16.79
C ALA A 129 7.67 1.94 18.27
N GLU A 130 6.56 2.54 18.71
CA GLU A 130 6.28 2.87 20.10
C GLU A 130 5.09 2.06 20.61
N ASP A 131 4.06 1.90 19.80
CA ASP A 131 2.95 0.99 20.02
C ASP A 131 2.75 0.12 18.77
N ALA A 132 3.03 -1.17 18.89
CA ALA A 132 2.90 -2.14 17.80
C ALA A 132 1.52 -2.85 17.78
N SER A 133 0.56 -2.46 18.61
CA SER A 133 -0.72 -3.16 18.75
C SER A 133 -1.53 -3.18 17.46
N GLU A 134 -1.64 -2.05 16.77
CA GLU A 134 -2.36 -1.94 15.49
C GLU A 134 -1.67 -2.78 14.39
N GLU A 135 -0.35 -2.73 14.32
CA GLU A 135 0.42 -3.53 13.36
C GLU A 135 0.32 -5.03 13.67
N ALA A 136 0.33 -5.42 14.94
CA ALA A 136 0.18 -6.81 15.35
C ALA A 136 -1.15 -7.42 14.89
N GLU A 137 -2.24 -6.66 14.97
CA GLU A 137 -3.54 -7.11 14.48
C GLU A 137 -3.55 -7.30 12.94
N VAL A 138 -2.99 -6.36 12.21
CA VAL A 138 -2.83 -6.47 10.75
C VAL A 138 -1.98 -7.69 10.39
N ARG A 139 -0.84 -7.88 11.07
CA ARG A 139 0.03 -9.06 10.87
C ARG A 139 -0.69 -10.37 11.21
N ARG A 140 -1.56 -10.37 12.23
CA ARG A 140 -2.36 -11.54 12.60
C ARG A 140 -3.31 -11.95 11.47
N LEU A 141 -4.06 -11.00 10.89
CA LEU A 141 -4.98 -11.24 9.77
C LEU A 141 -4.21 -11.73 8.53
N MET A 142 -3.09 -11.10 8.21
CA MET A 142 -2.24 -11.52 7.09
C MET A 142 -1.64 -12.92 7.32
N THR A 143 -1.28 -13.26 8.56
CA THR A 143 -0.81 -14.60 8.92
C THR A 143 -1.89 -15.65 8.71
N GLN A 144 -3.13 -15.38 9.11
CA GLN A 144 -4.25 -16.27 8.85
C GLN A 144 -4.42 -16.55 7.35
N ALA A 145 -4.34 -15.52 6.51
CA ALA A 145 -4.45 -15.67 5.06
C ALA A 145 -3.25 -16.40 4.45
N LEU A 146 -2.02 -16.02 4.83
CA LEU A 146 -0.80 -16.53 4.19
C LEU A 146 -0.36 -17.89 4.72
N VAL A 147 -0.60 -18.20 5.99
CA VAL A 147 -0.17 -19.43 6.65
C VAL A 147 -1.29 -20.45 6.72
N GLN A 148 -2.42 -20.05 7.29
CA GLN A 148 -3.57 -20.94 7.51
C GLN A 148 -4.47 -21.05 6.26
N GLN A 149 -4.22 -20.25 5.23
CA GLN A 149 -4.97 -20.20 3.98
C GLN A 149 -6.46 -19.88 4.18
N VAL A 150 -6.78 -19.11 5.22
CA VAL A 150 -8.10 -18.53 5.42
C VAL A 150 -8.33 -17.47 4.32
N VAL A 151 -9.52 -17.49 3.71
CA VAL A 151 -9.87 -16.47 2.70
C VAL A 151 -9.86 -15.09 3.36
N PRO A 152 -8.98 -14.17 2.94
CA PRO A 152 -8.92 -12.83 3.52
C PRO A 152 -10.13 -12.00 3.12
N ASP A 153 -10.49 -11.03 3.97
CA ASP A 153 -11.38 -9.95 3.54
C ASP A 153 -10.71 -9.07 2.49
N THR A 154 -11.49 -8.23 1.83
CA THR A 154 -11.05 -7.39 0.71
C THR A 154 -9.89 -6.45 1.10
N ARG A 155 -9.95 -5.86 2.29
CA ARG A 155 -8.91 -4.94 2.78
C ARG A 155 -7.60 -5.69 3.06
N THR A 156 -7.65 -6.81 3.75
CA THR A 156 -6.50 -7.66 4.04
C THR A 156 -5.87 -8.18 2.75
N ALA A 157 -6.67 -8.61 1.78
CA ALA A 157 -6.17 -9.07 0.49
C ALA A 157 -5.46 -7.95 -0.30
N ALA A 158 -6.05 -6.76 -0.33
CA ALA A 158 -5.43 -5.59 -0.96
C ALA A 158 -4.09 -5.23 -0.30
N LEU A 159 -4.02 -5.29 1.03
CA LEU A 159 -2.78 -5.01 1.75
C LEU A 159 -1.70 -6.07 1.47
N ILE A 160 -2.05 -7.36 1.45
CA ILE A 160 -1.14 -8.45 1.05
C ILE A 160 -0.59 -8.20 -0.36
N ALA A 161 -1.45 -7.83 -1.31
CA ALA A 161 -1.05 -7.55 -2.68
C ALA A 161 -0.09 -6.34 -2.77
N LEU A 162 -0.36 -5.27 -2.03
CA LEU A 162 0.51 -4.09 -1.96
C LEU A 162 1.88 -4.43 -1.36
N VAL A 163 1.94 -5.17 -0.25
CA VAL A 163 3.20 -5.62 0.37
C VAL A 163 3.96 -6.58 -0.56
N HIS A 164 3.24 -7.44 -1.30
CA HIS A 164 3.86 -8.30 -2.32
C HIS A 164 4.50 -7.46 -3.44
N ALA A 165 3.82 -6.44 -3.96
CA ALA A 165 4.32 -5.54 -4.99
C ALA A 165 5.55 -4.74 -4.53
N VAL A 166 5.59 -4.33 -3.27
CA VAL A 166 6.76 -3.69 -2.65
C VAL A 166 7.90 -4.70 -2.36
N GLY A 167 7.70 -6.00 -2.67
CA GLY A 167 8.70 -7.05 -2.52
C GLY A 167 8.96 -7.46 -1.06
N ARG A 168 7.98 -7.30 -0.18
CA ARG A 168 8.11 -7.56 1.28
C ARG A 168 7.18 -8.65 1.81
N ALA A 169 6.49 -9.39 0.96
CA ALA A 169 5.58 -10.45 1.37
C ALA A 169 6.22 -11.51 2.29
N ASP A 170 7.51 -11.79 2.12
CA ASP A 170 8.27 -12.73 2.95
C ASP A 170 8.74 -12.15 4.30
N LYS A 171 8.42 -10.88 4.58
CA LYS A 171 8.73 -10.20 5.85
C LYS A 171 7.51 -10.02 6.75
N ILE A 172 6.30 -10.28 6.23
CA ILE A 172 5.05 -10.13 6.98
C ILE A 172 4.99 -11.12 8.14
N VAL A 173 5.42 -12.37 7.87
CA VAL A 173 5.35 -13.50 8.81
C VAL A 173 6.71 -14.16 8.89
N ASP A 174 7.11 -14.60 10.07
CA ASP A 174 8.28 -15.48 10.18
C ASP A 174 7.95 -16.86 9.61
N ALA A 175 8.34 -17.06 8.36
CA ALA A 175 8.09 -18.29 7.63
C ALA A 175 8.57 -19.55 8.40
N ARG A 176 9.70 -19.45 9.10
CA ARG A 176 10.33 -20.60 9.80
C ARG A 176 9.49 -21.08 10.98
N GLN A 177 8.87 -20.16 11.72
CA GLN A 177 7.98 -20.51 12.83
C GLN A 177 6.76 -21.31 12.39
N HIS A 178 6.42 -21.23 11.11
CA HIS A 178 5.26 -21.93 10.52
C HIS A 178 5.66 -23.07 9.56
N GLY A 179 6.92 -23.51 9.57
CA GLY A 179 7.39 -24.57 8.68
C GLY A 179 7.35 -24.20 7.19
N LEU A 180 7.33 -22.93 6.86
CA LEU A 180 7.26 -22.43 5.49
C LEU A 180 8.60 -21.82 5.04
N SER A 181 8.88 -21.91 3.76
CA SER A 181 9.95 -21.13 3.13
C SER A 181 9.47 -19.75 2.71
N ARG A 182 10.39 -18.80 2.63
CA ARG A 182 10.10 -17.45 2.07
C ARG A 182 9.51 -17.51 0.67
N ARG A 183 9.95 -18.50 -0.14
CA ARG A 183 9.42 -18.72 -1.51
C ARG A 183 7.93 -19.09 -1.46
N GLN A 184 7.54 -19.97 -0.54
CA GLN A 184 6.14 -20.37 -0.37
C GLN A 184 5.27 -19.19 0.08
N LEU A 185 5.73 -18.36 1.03
CA LEU A 185 5.00 -17.15 1.43
C LEU A 185 4.81 -16.18 0.26
N ARG A 186 5.86 -15.93 -0.53
CA ARG A 186 5.76 -15.06 -1.71
C ARG A 186 4.78 -15.63 -2.74
N ALA A 187 4.80 -16.94 -2.99
CA ALA A 187 3.87 -17.59 -3.92
C ALA A 187 2.41 -17.49 -3.44
N ARG A 188 2.16 -17.65 -2.13
CA ARG A 188 0.82 -17.47 -1.56
C ARG A 188 0.35 -16.02 -1.66
N ALA A 189 1.22 -15.05 -1.38
CA ALA A 189 0.92 -13.63 -1.53
C ALA A 189 0.62 -13.26 -2.99
N ALA A 190 1.40 -13.80 -3.94
CA ALA A 190 1.15 -13.61 -5.37
C ALA A 190 -0.23 -14.15 -5.78
N LYS A 191 -0.60 -15.35 -5.31
CA LYS A 191 -1.92 -15.95 -5.58
C LYS A 191 -3.07 -15.10 -5.03
N ILE A 192 -2.90 -14.50 -3.84
CA ILE A 192 -3.88 -13.55 -3.30
C ILE A 192 -3.92 -12.29 -4.16
N ALA A 193 -2.77 -11.76 -4.59
CA ALA A 193 -2.69 -10.58 -5.45
C ALA A 193 -3.34 -10.78 -6.85
N GLU A 194 -3.48 -12.02 -7.32
CA GLU A 194 -4.19 -12.37 -8.56
C GLU A 194 -5.72 -12.23 -8.47
N GLY A 195 -6.28 -11.90 -7.30
CA GLY A 195 -7.66 -11.43 -7.18
C GLY A 195 -8.74 -12.49 -6.93
N ASN A 196 -8.42 -13.75 -6.64
CA ASN A 196 -9.41 -14.83 -6.46
C ASN A 196 -10.16 -14.81 -5.10
N TRP A 197 -10.33 -13.64 -4.46
CA TRP A 197 -10.82 -13.51 -3.09
C TRP A 197 -12.09 -12.64 -2.93
N ALA A 198 -12.50 -11.86 -3.95
CA ALA A 198 -13.65 -10.97 -3.85
C ALA A 198 -14.92 -11.51 -4.55
N SER A 199 -16.10 -11.05 -4.13
CA SER A 199 -17.36 -11.37 -4.79
C SER A 199 -17.46 -10.72 -6.18
N ALA A 200 -18.21 -11.30 -7.12
CA ALA A 200 -18.19 -10.95 -8.53
C ALA A 200 -18.51 -9.47 -8.86
N ALA A 201 -19.34 -8.80 -8.04
CA ALA A 201 -19.76 -7.42 -8.31
C ALA A 201 -18.72 -6.35 -7.90
N VAL A 202 -17.96 -6.61 -6.83
CA VAL A 202 -16.91 -5.70 -6.31
C VAL A 202 -15.54 -6.04 -6.92
N ARG A 203 -15.40 -7.27 -7.38
CA ARG A 203 -14.17 -7.87 -7.88
C ARG A 203 -13.51 -7.07 -8.99
N LYS A 204 -14.23 -6.80 -10.07
CA LYS A 204 -13.62 -6.28 -11.30
C LYS A 204 -12.98 -4.89 -11.11
N ALA A 205 -13.66 -3.96 -10.46
CA ALA A 205 -13.13 -2.62 -10.25
C ALA A 205 -11.86 -2.62 -9.38
N ILE A 206 -11.87 -3.43 -8.30
CA ILE A 206 -10.71 -3.53 -7.39
C ILE A 206 -9.57 -4.29 -8.06
N GLU A 207 -9.84 -5.39 -8.77
CA GLU A 207 -8.83 -6.16 -9.49
C GLU A 207 -8.14 -5.33 -10.56
N ASP A 208 -8.90 -4.61 -11.40
CA ASP A 208 -8.37 -3.75 -12.45
C ASP A 208 -7.53 -2.60 -11.84
N MET A 209 -8.00 -2.01 -10.75
CA MET A 209 -7.26 -0.97 -10.04
C MET A 209 -5.98 -1.53 -9.41
N MET A 210 -6.08 -2.67 -8.72
CA MET A 210 -4.92 -3.35 -8.13
C MET A 210 -3.89 -3.73 -9.19
N ALA A 211 -4.30 -4.32 -10.31
CA ALA A 211 -3.39 -4.68 -11.39
C ALA A 211 -2.62 -3.46 -11.90
N ALA A 212 -3.29 -2.33 -12.12
CA ALA A 212 -2.66 -1.10 -12.57
C ALA A 212 -1.68 -0.51 -11.53
N VAL A 213 -2.02 -0.59 -10.24
CA VAL A 213 -1.17 -0.17 -9.11
C VAL A 213 0.07 -1.06 -9.02
N LEU A 214 -0.11 -2.40 -9.05
CA LEU A 214 0.98 -3.36 -8.93
C LEU A 214 2.03 -3.20 -10.03
N VAL A 215 1.60 -3.02 -11.29
CA VAL A 215 2.51 -2.75 -12.42
C VAL A 215 3.33 -1.48 -12.17
N THR A 216 2.73 -0.44 -11.60
CA THR A 216 3.44 0.82 -11.33
C THR A 216 4.47 0.68 -10.21
N ILE A 217 4.14 -0.05 -9.15
CA ILE A 217 5.03 -0.29 -7.99
C ILE A 217 6.24 -1.13 -8.43
N THR A 218 6.01 -2.21 -9.18
CA THR A 218 7.10 -3.08 -9.65
C THR A 218 8.04 -2.35 -10.61
N ALA A 219 7.50 -1.52 -11.51
CA ALA A 219 8.32 -0.68 -12.40
C ALA A 219 9.19 0.33 -11.63
N ALA A 220 8.69 0.91 -10.53
CA ALA A 220 9.47 1.80 -9.67
C ALA A 220 10.66 1.09 -9.03
N GLY A 221 10.50 -0.18 -8.63
CA GLY A 221 11.57 -1.00 -8.06
C GLY A 221 12.71 -1.29 -9.03
N VAL A 222 12.41 -1.53 -10.30
CA VAL A 222 13.42 -1.79 -11.36
C VAL A 222 14.27 -0.54 -11.64
N VAL A 223 13.64 0.64 -11.70
CA VAL A 223 14.35 1.92 -11.93
C VAL A 223 15.26 2.28 -10.76
N GLY A 224 14.87 1.97 -9.52
CA GLY A 224 15.69 2.21 -8.32
C GLY A 224 16.99 1.38 -8.30
N GLN A 225 16.93 0.13 -8.78
CA GLN A 225 18.08 -0.78 -8.81
C GLN A 225 19.12 -0.43 -9.91
N SER A 226 18.72 0.26 -10.97
CA SER A 226 19.62 0.65 -12.07
C SER A 226 20.40 1.96 -11.80
N ARG A 227 20.16 2.62 -10.68
CA ARG A 227 20.80 3.90 -10.28
C ARG A 227 21.69 3.78 -9.04
N GLY A 228 21.88 2.59 -8.51
CA GLY A 228 22.82 2.26 -7.42
C GLY A 228 23.99 1.45 -7.98
#